data_80099d3d7538538ddf9514393e59d90f
#
_entry.id   80099d3d7538538ddf9514393e59d90f
#
_cell.length_a   1.000
_cell.length_b   1.000
_cell.length_c   1.000
_cell.angle_alpha   90.00
_cell.angle_beta   90.00
_cell.angle_gamma   90.00
#
_symmetry.space_group_name_H-M   'P 1'
#
loop_
_entity.id
_entity.type
_entity.pdbx_description
1 polymer ?
#
loop_
_entity_poly.entity_id
_entity_poly.type
_entity_poly.pdbx_seq_one_letter_code
_entity_poly.pdbx_strand_id
1 'polypeptide(L)'
;MRFRARTNRFHAANYLVVKAYVGVTDGNWYQFLADRPQLQEVNFWRPASAQGFRALQVGEPFFFKTHHPHNRVVGGGFFSGFARLPISEAWELLGEGNGAASEQQMREAISRYRNEPISPRDDPVIGCVFIRDTRFFDADLVAGPPPDFASNVVQGKGYDLAERAYAGYFVDLFHRLIGTDVEIDLGAPWHRAGPVYGDPRLQPQRLGQQAFKGVVLDAYQHRCAITGAKIRPVLQAAHILPLPKGGEHRLDNGLLLRSDVHIMFDRGYLSVDPKHRLLVSPRLRDDFGNGEEFYSRSGMQIVLPERKADRPHREFLAWHVDTVFKTA
;
A
#
# COMPACT_ATOMS: atom_id res chain seq x y z
N MET A 1 -50.99 1.19 -24.08
CA MET A 1 -49.54 0.99 -24.24
C MET A 1 -48.93 0.81 -22.83
N ARG A 2 -48.63 -0.41 -22.40
CA ARG A 2 -48.12 -0.69 -21.06
C ARG A 2 -46.63 -0.88 -21.17
N PHE A 3 -45.84 0.03 -20.57
CA PHE A 3 -44.41 -0.13 -20.42
C PHE A 3 -44.12 -1.19 -19.34
N ARG A 4 -43.54 -2.31 -19.74
CA ARG A 4 -42.94 -3.30 -18.84
C ARG A 4 -41.59 -2.79 -18.38
N ALA A 5 -41.47 -2.50 -17.08
CA ALA A 5 -40.18 -2.30 -16.45
C ALA A 5 -39.36 -3.62 -16.50
N ARG A 6 -38.21 -3.59 -17.14
CA ARG A 6 -37.20 -4.66 -17.05
C ARG A 6 -36.54 -4.55 -15.69
N THR A 7 -36.85 -5.46 -14.79
CA THR A 7 -36.09 -5.69 -13.57
C THR A 7 -34.71 -6.26 -13.96
N ASN A 8 -33.69 -5.43 -13.86
CA ASN A 8 -32.30 -5.88 -13.91
C ASN A 8 -32.07 -6.82 -12.70
N ARG A 9 -31.91 -8.11 -12.97
CA ARG A 9 -31.35 -9.06 -12.02
C ARG A 9 -29.85 -8.70 -11.88
N PHE A 10 -29.51 -7.92 -10.88
CA PHE A 10 -28.12 -7.82 -10.42
C PHE A 10 -27.74 -9.19 -9.85
N HIS A 11 -26.69 -9.76 -10.40
CA HIS A 11 -26.04 -10.96 -9.92
C HIS A 11 -25.67 -10.76 -8.44
N ALA A 12 -25.85 -11.84 -7.67
CA ALA A 12 -25.41 -11.88 -6.27
C ALA A 12 -23.93 -11.46 -6.19
N ALA A 13 -23.71 -10.24 -5.76
CA ALA A 13 -22.39 -9.75 -5.40
C ALA A 13 -21.90 -10.66 -4.26
N ASN A 14 -20.74 -11.26 -4.42
CA ASN A 14 -20.02 -11.88 -3.33
C ASN A 14 -19.89 -10.81 -2.25
N TYR A 15 -20.60 -10.97 -1.14
CA TYR A 15 -20.46 -10.13 0.03
C TYR A 15 -19.01 -10.21 0.49
N LEU A 16 -18.25 -9.17 0.20
CA LEU A 16 -16.90 -9.00 0.74
C LEU A 16 -17.06 -8.87 2.25
N VAL A 17 -16.62 -9.88 2.96
CA VAL A 17 -16.58 -9.86 4.42
C VAL A 17 -15.58 -8.79 4.82
N VAL A 18 -16.06 -7.70 5.41
CA VAL A 18 -15.18 -6.65 5.96
C VAL A 18 -14.54 -7.19 7.22
N LYS A 19 -13.22 -7.09 7.27
CA LYS A 19 -12.42 -7.50 8.40
C LYS A 19 -11.82 -6.27 9.09
N ALA A 20 -11.54 -6.41 10.37
CA ALA A 20 -10.68 -5.50 11.11
C ALA A 20 -9.47 -6.26 11.66
N TYR A 21 -8.38 -5.58 11.84
CA TYR A 21 -7.22 -6.13 12.53
C TYR A 21 -6.81 -5.22 13.68
N VAL A 22 -6.49 -5.82 14.81
CA VAL A 22 -5.98 -5.10 15.98
C VAL A 22 -4.56 -5.55 16.22
N GLY A 23 -3.59 -4.69 15.90
CA GLY A 23 -2.17 -4.92 16.09
C GLY A 23 -1.71 -4.46 17.47
N VAL A 24 -0.88 -5.26 18.12
CA VAL A 24 -0.27 -4.89 19.40
C VAL A 24 0.99 -4.08 19.11
N THR A 25 1.00 -2.81 19.55
CA THR A 25 2.07 -1.85 19.25
C THR A 25 3.00 -1.61 20.44
N ASP A 26 4.26 -1.31 20.14
CA ASP A 26 5.23 -0.79 21.11
C ASP A 26 4.79 0.58 21.64
N GLY A 27 4.96 0.82 22.93
CA GLY A 27 4.59 2.10 23.56
C GLY A 27 5.40 3.28 23.01
N ASN A 28 6.70 3.10 22.72
CA ASN A 28 7.56 4.14 22.17
C ASN A 28 7.15 4.48 20.74
N TRP A 29 6.85 3.46 19.92
CA TRP A 29 6.34 3.64 18.56
C TRP A 29 5.03 4.42 18.57
N TYR A 30 4.11 4.05 19.45
CA TYR A 30 2.82 4.72 19.59
C TYR A 30 3.00 6.19 20.00
N GLN A 31 3.72 6.47 21.10
CA GLN A 31 3.90 7.83 21.58
C GLN A 31 4.60 8.71 20.55
N PHE A 32 5.65 8.19 19.91
CA PHE A 32 6.37 8.92 18.87
C PHE A 32 5.48 9.39 17.73
N LEU A 33 4.58 8.53 17.26
CA LEU A 33 3.67 8.86 16.16
C LEU A 33 2.46 9.69 16.61
N ALA A 34 1.96 9.47 17.83
CA ALA A 34 0.85 10.26 18.39
C ALA A 34 1.23 11.75 18.51
N ASP A 35 2.50 12.06 18.81
CA ASP A 35 3.02 13.42 18.86
C ASP A 35 3.22 14.05 17.44
N ARG A 36 2.94 13.30 16.37
CA ARG A 36 3.17 13.69 14.96
C ARG A 36 1.94 13.46 14.08
N PRO A 37 0.82 14.16 14.34
CA PRO A 37 -0.44 13.93 13.63
C PRO A 37 -0.38 14.24 12.13
N GLN A 38 0.68 14.93 11.67
CA GLN A 38 0.96 15.18 10.25
C GLN A 38 1.40 13.92 9.50
N LEU A 39 1.88 12.89 10.19
CA LEU A 39 2.28 11.60 9.60
C LEU A 39 1.05 10.74 9.38
N GLN A 40 0.43 10.89 8.23
CA GLN A 40 -0.80 10.18 7.88
C GLN A 40 -0.56 8.80 7.26
N GLU A 41 0.68 8.47 6.94
CA GLU A 41 1.09 7.17 6.40
C GLU A 41 2.19 6.60 7.30
N VAL A 42 1.94 5.43 7.93
CA VAL A 42 2.86 4.81 8.87
C VAL A 42 3.15 3.35 8.53
N ASN A 43 4.29 2.87 9.00
CA ASN A 43 4.67 1.47 8.92
C ASN A 43 4.51 0.78 10.28
N PHE A 44 3.55 -0.10 10.36
CA PHE A 44 3.47 -1.05 11.47
C PHE A 44 4.40 -2.23 11.15
N TRP A 45 5.70 -2.07 11.43
CA TRP A 45 6.70 -3.05 11.06
C TRP A 45 6.64 -4.31 11.91
N ARG A 46 7.00 -5.43 11.30
CA ARG A 46 7.13 -6.74 11.94
C ARG A 46 8.59 -7.16 11.87
N PRO A 47 9.23 -7.51 13.00
CA PRO A 47 10.66 -7.86 13.04
C PRO A 47 11.02 -9.02 12.11
N ALA A 48 10.12 -10.01 11.96
CA ALA A 48 10.30 -11.14 11.05
C ALA A 48 9.45 -10.96 9.78
N SER A 49 10.06 -11.21 8.63
CA SER A 49 9.42 -11.08 7.32
C SER A 49 8.87 -12.39 6.74
N ALA A 50 9.12 -13.53 7.40
CA ALA A 50 8.87 -14.86 6.84
C ALA A 50 7.40 -15.13 6.45
N GLN A 51 6.44 -14.49 7.12
CA GLN A 51 5.02 -14.60 6.80
C GLN A 51 4.48 -13.30 6.27
N GLY A 52 3.87 -13.34 5.06
CA GLY A 52 3.11 -12.20 4.52
C GLY A 52 1.95 -11.81 5.44
N PHE A 53 1.48 -10.58 5.32
CA PHE A 53 0.28 -10.12 6.00
C PHE A 53 -0.94 -10.32 5.08
N ARG A 54 -1.85 -11.21 5.47
CA ARG A 54 -3.04 -11.59 4.70
C ARG A 54 -4.34 -11.39 5.48
N ALA A 55 -4.26 -10.74 6.64
CA ALA A 55 -5.40 -10.58 7.53
C ALA A 55 -6.42 -9.59 6.98
N LEU A 56 -5.98 -8.60 6.18
CA LEU A 56 -6.80 -7.53 5.65
C LEU A 56 -6.65 -7.39 4.13
N GLN A 57 -7.69 -6.84 3.50
CA GLN A 57 -7.65 -6.27 2.17
C GLN A 57 -7.34 -4.77 2.24
N VAL A 58 -6.83 -4.18 1.14
CA VAL A 58 -6.58 -2.74 1.08
C VAL A 58 -7.88 -1.97 1.34
N GLY A 59 -7.81 -0.97 2.22
CA GLY A 59 -8.96 -0.19 2.67
C GLY A 59 -9.66 -0.74 3.91
N GLU A 60 -9.32 -1.94 4.40
CA GLU A 60 -9.86 -2.45 5.67
C GLU A 60 -9.15 -1.84 6.89
N PRO A 61 -9.84 -1.69 8.02
CA PRO A 61 -9.32 -1.00 9.19
C PRO A 61 -8.27 -1.79 9.94
N PHE A 62 -7.25 -1.07 10.37
CA PHE A 62 -6.19 -1.54 11.26
C PHE A 62 -6.16 -0.66 12.51
N PHE A 63 -6.34 -1.24 13.69
CA PHE A 63 -6.32 -0.52 14.96
C PHE A 63 -5.03 -0.84 15.74
N PHE A 64 -4.53 0.17 16.47
CA PHE A 64 -3.34 0.06 17.30
C PHE A 64 -3.74 -0.16 18.74
N LYS A 65 -3.20 -1.20 19.34
CA LYS A 65 -3.47 -1.56 20.73
C LYS A 65 -2.15 -1.65 21.51
N THR A 66 -2.09 -1.00 22.67
CA THR A 66 -0.92 -1.05 23.56
C THR A 66 -0.79 -2.41 24.27
N HIS A 67 0.44 -2.74 24.67
CA HIS A 67 0.71 -3.91 25.49
C HIS A 67 0.04 -3.83 26.89
N HIS A 68 -0.05 -4.97 27.56
CA HIS A 68 -0.32 -5.02 29.00
C HIS A 68 0.80 -4.24 29.75
N PRO A 69 0.49 -3.50 30.84
CA PRO A 69 -0.79 -3.45 31.54
C PRO A 69 -1.81 -2.46 30.98
N HIS A 70 -1.43 -1.53 30.10
CA HIS A 70 -2.34 -0.49 29.60
C HIS A 70 -3.50 -1.09 28.81
N ASN A 71 -3.20 -2.01 27.88
CA ASN A 71 -4.18 -2.82 27.17
C ASN A 71 -5.33 -1.99 26.55
N ARG A 72 -5.00 -0.91 25.82
CA ARG A 72 -5.95 0.04 25.24
C ARG A 72 -5.80 0.14 23.74
N VAL A 73 -6.91 0.33 23.02
CA VAL A 73 -6.90 0.72 21.61
C VAL A 73 -6.75 2.23 21.56
N VAL A 74 -5.65 2.69 20.98
CA VAL A 74 -5.15 4.07 21.04
C VAL A 74 -5.20 4.81 19.71
N GLY A 75 -5.69 4.16 18.65
CA GLY A 75 -5.76 4.75 17.34
C GLY A 75 -5.93 3.70 16.26
N GLY A 76 -5.83 4.10 15.02
CA GLY A 76 -5.94 3.23 13.86
C GLY A 76 -5.73 3.97 12.55
N GLY A 77 -6.03 3.28 11.47
CA GLY A 77 -6.00 3.75 10.11
C GLY A 77 -6.49 2.65 9.18
N PHE A 78 -6.19 2.77 7.89
CA PHE A 78 -6.62 1.82 6.88
C PHE A 78 -5.43 1.11 6.25
N PHE A 79 -5.51 -0.21 6.15
CA PHE A 79 -4.47 -1.00 5.52
C PHE A 79 -4.28 -0.59 4.05
N SER A 80 -3.04 -0.27 3.67
CA SER A 80 -2.66 0.16 2.33
C SER A 80 -1.86 -0.88 1.56
N GLY A 81 -1.24 -1.83 2.27
CA GLY A 81 -0.43 -2.87 1.64
C GLY A 81 0.60 -3.48 2.57
N PHE A 82 1.21 -4.55 2.11
CA PHE A 82 2.30 -5.24 2.80
C PHE A 82 3.47 -5.43 1.84
N ALA A 83 4.68 -5.14 2.32
CA ALA A 83 5.93 -5.41 1.61
C ALA A 83 6.99 -6.00 2.54
N ARG A 84 7.94 -6.71 1.96
CA ARG A 84 9.15 -7.18 2.64
C ARG A 84 10.30 -6.31 2.18
N LEU A 85 10.77 -5.43 3.05
CA LEU A 85 11.81 -4.47 2.74
C LEU A 85 12.97 -4.60 3.72
N PRO A 86 14.21 -4.38 3.27
CA PRO A 86 15.33 -4.09 4.17
C PRO A 86 15.02 -2.89 5.06
N ILE A 87 15.61 -2.83 6.24
CA ILE A 87 15.38 -1.72 7.19
C ILE A 87 15.73 -0.37 6.54
N SER A 88 16.83 -0.29 5.82
CA SER A 88 17.25 0.95 5.14
C SER A 88 16.21 1.43 4.13
N GLU A 89 15.60 0.53 3.35
CA GLU A 89 14.55 0.87 2.39
C GLU A 89 13.24 1.28 3.07
N ALA A 90 12.86 0.59 4.14
CA ALA A 90 11.68 0.97 4.92
C ALA A 90 11.87 2.38 5.53
N TRP A 91 13.09 2.70 5.96
CA TRP A 91 13.43 4.03 6.44
C TRP A 91 13.43 5.08 5.32
N GLU A 92 14.08 4.82 4.20
CA GLU A 92 14.08 5.72 3.02
C GLU A 92 12.65 6.01 2.54
N LEU A 93 11.76 5.02 2.64
CA LEU A 93 10.39 5.13 2.17
C LEU A 93 9.51 6.01 3.08
N LEU A 94 9.57 5.84 4.39
CA LEU A 94 8.64 6.44 5.35
C LEU A 94 9.32 7.32 6.42
N GLY A 95 10.64 7.27 6.56
CA GLY A 95 11.34 8.07 7.57
C GLY A 95 10.73 7.90 8.96
N GLU A 96 10.33 9.00 9.59
CA GLU A 96 9.68 9.02 10.90
C GLU A 96 8.36 8.25 10.96
N GLY A 97 7.69 8.01 9.82
CA GLY A 97 6.50 7.15 9.74
C GLY A 97 6.75 5.69 10.15
N ASN A 98 8.01 5.29 10.34
CA ASN A 98 8.37 4.02 10.95
C ASN A 98 8.29 4.03 12.50
N GLY A 99 7.89 5.15 13.12
CA GLY A 99 7.72 5.29 14.56
C GLY A 99 9.03 5.44 15.33
N ALA A 100 10.04 6.05 14.72
CA ALA A 100 11.34 6.34 15.30
C ALA A 100 11.90 7.66 14.75
N ALA A 101 12.79 8.34 15.49
CA ALA A 101 13.38 9.60 15.05
C ALA A 101 14.58 9.41 14.09
N SER A 102 15.12 8.20 13.99
CA SER A 102 16.20 7.87 13.08
C SER A 102 16.17 6.38 12.70
N GLU A 103 16.82 6.05 11.57
CA GLU A 103 17.02 4.65 11.16
C GLU A 103 17.73 3.84 12.24
N GLN A 104 18.71 4.45 12.92
CA GLN A 104 19.44 3.80 14.01
C GLN A 104 18.49 3.39 15.16
N GLN A 105 17.58 4.27 15.59
CA GLN A 105 16.60 3.96 16.63
C GLN A 105 15.61 2.87 16.17
N MET A 106 15.21 2.89 14.90
CA MET A 106 14.39 1.83 14.31
C MET A 106 15.13 0.48 14.35
N ARG A 107 16.41 0.45 13.96
CA ARG A 107 17.27 -0.74 14.03
C ARG A 107 17.38 -1.30 15.45
N GLU A 108 17.58 -0.42 16.42
CA GLU A 108 17.66 -0.79 17.84
C GLU A 108 16.34 -1.38 18.34
N ALA A 109 15.21 -0.79 17.97
CA ALA A 109 13.90 -1.33 18.32
C ALA A 109 13.68 -2.73 17.71
N ILE A 110 13.98 -2.91 16.41
CA ILE A 110 13.85 -4.20 15.74
C ILE A 110 14.78 -5.25 16.35
N SER A 111 16.02 -4.87 16.66
CA SER A 111 17.01 -5.74 17.33
C SER A 111 16.48 -6.28 18.67
N ARG A 112 15.88 -5.41 19.48
CA ARG A 112 15.24 -5.83 20.75
C ARG A 112 14.14 -6.86 20.54
N TYR A 113 13.26 -6.65 19.55
CA TYR A 113 12.17 -7.57 19.26
C TYR A 113 12.63 -8.89 18.62
N ARG A 114 13.74 -8.88 17.91
CA ARG A 114 14.37 -10.12 17.41
C ARG A 114 15.11 -10.88 18.49
N ASN A 115 15.43 -10.20 19.59
CA ASN A 115 16.37 -10.70 20.60
C ASN A 115 17.73 -11.09 19.96
N GLU A 116 18.16 -10.33 18.95
CA GLU A 116 19.32 -10.59 18.15
C GLU A 116 19.95 -9.24 17.72
N PRO A 117 21.26 -9.00 18.01
CA PRO A 117 21.91 -7.77 17.62
C PRO A 117 21.98 -7.64 16.10
N ILE A 118 21.64 -6.46 15.59
CA ILE A 118 21.76 -6.12 14.17
C ILE A 118 23.01 -5.26 14.00
N SER A 119 24.01 -5.80 13.31
CA SER A 119 25.24 -5.05 12.99
C SER A 119 24.90 -3.83 12.09
N PRO A 120 25.64 -2.71 12.20
CA PRO A 120 25.48 -1.57 11.29
C PRO A 120 25.65 -1.89 9.80
N ARG A 121 26.36 -2.99 9.49
CA ARG A 121 26.56 -3.46 8.11
C ARG A 121 25.45 -4.38 7.62
N ASP A 122 24.65 -4.91 8.53
CA ASP A 122 23.56 -5.80 8.18
C ASP A 122 22.31 -4.98 7.84
N ASP A 123 21.59 -5.40 6.83
CA ASP A 123 20.34 -4.77 6.41
C ASP A 123 19.23 -5.83 6.29
N PRO A 124 18.79 -6.37 7.42
CA PRO A 124 17.84 -7.47 7.41
C PRO A 124 16.47 -7.03 6.91
N VAL A 125 15.82 -7.95 6.20
CA VAL A 125 14.47 -7.75 5.70
C VAL A 125 13.47 -7.86 6.83
N ILE A 126 12.52 -6.91 6.87
CA ILE A 126 11.40 -6.86 7.80
C ILE A 126 10.06 -6.90 7.04
N GLY A 127 8.99 -7.23 7.74
CA GLY A 127 7.64 -7.09 7.19
C GLY A 127 7.12 -5.68 7.45
N CYS A 128 6.69 -4.98 6.40
CA CYS A 128 6.14 -3.63 6.47
C CYS A 128 4.63 -3.69 6.21
N VAL A 129 3.82 -3.41 7.23
CA VAL A 129 2.37 -3.25 7.10
C VAL A 129 2.09 -1.75 7.00
N PHE A 130 1.72 -1.29 5.82
CA PHE A 130 1.47 0.12 5.56
C PHE A 130 0.04 0.48 5.94
N ILE A 131 -0.10 1.52 6.76
CA ILE A 131 -1.37 2.05 7.24
C ILE A 131 -1.46 3.51 6.81
N ARG A 132 -2.55 3.89 6.17
CA ARG A 132 -2.84 5.27 5.74
C ARG A 132 -3.98 5.90 6.55
N ASP A 133 -4.16 7.20 6.42
CA ASP A 133 -5.18 7.97 7.13
C ASP A 133 -5.11 7.71 8.64
N THR A 134 -3.87 7.68 9.17
CA THR A 134 -3.59 7.30 10.55
C THR A 134 -4.05 8.38 11.51
N ARG A 135 -4.76 7.96 12.56
CA ARG A 135 -5.21 8.83 13.65
C ARG A 135 -4.99 8.15 14.99
N PHE A 136 -4.41 8.88 15.91
CA PHE A 136 -4.33 8.50 17.33
C PHE A 136 -5.45 9.18 18.10
N PHE A 137 -6.02 8.46 19.06
CA PHE A 137 -7.17 8.94 19.83
C PHE A 137 -6.72 9.81 20.99
N ASP A 138 -7.47 10.87 21.24
CA ASP A 138 -7.34 11.64 22.47
C ASP A 138 -7.62 10.77 23.71
N ALA A 139 -7.11 11.16 24.87
CA ALA A 139 -7.14 10.31 26.06
C ALA A 139 -8.56 9.87 26.48
N ASP A 140 -9.57 10.69 26.22
CA ASP A 140 -10.98 10.40 26.49
C ASP A 140 -11.64 9.48 25.44
N LEU A 141 -11.03 9.36 24.26
CA LEU A 141 -11.50 8.51 23.18
C LEU A 141 -10.82 7.13 23.12
N VAL A 142 -9.84 6.88 23.98
CA VAL A 142 -9.16 5.59 24.07
C VAL A 142 -10.13 4.49 24.51
N ALA A 143 -10.13 3.36 23.78
CA ALA A 143 -11.04 2.24 24.06
C ALA A 143 -10.37 1.12 24.86
N GLY A 144 -11.18 0.31 25.56
CA GLY A 144 -10.73 -0.98 26.10
C GLY A 144 -10.33 -1.96 25.01
N PRO A 145 -9.75 -3.13 25.36
CA PRO A 145 -9.42 -4.15 24.37
C PRO A 145 -10.68 -4.68 23.69
N PRO A 146 -10.58 -5.14 22.43
CA PRO A 146 -11.71 -5.77 21.76
C PRO A 146 -12.20 -7.01 22.50
N PRO A 147 -13.47 -7.41 22.31
CA PRO A 147 -13.96 -8.70 22.81
C PRO A 147 -13.03 -9.84 22.37
N ASP A 148 -12.84 -10.83 23.24
CA ASP A 148 -12.00 -12.01 22.99
C ASP A 148 -10.53 -11.73 22.61
N PHE A 149 -10.00 -10.56 22.96
CA PHE A 149 -8.58 -10.30 22.80
C PHE A 149 -7.81 -10.89 23.99
N ALA A 150 -7.33 -12.10 23.81
CA ALA A 150 -6.61 -12.80 24.85
C ALA A 150 -5.28 -12.10 25.21
N SER A 151 -4.91 -12.13 26.49
CA SER A 151 -3.70 -11.45 27.01
C SER A 151 -2.38 -12.00 26.42
N ASN A 152 -2.38 -13.21 25.91
CA ASN A 152 -1.24 -13.87 25.29
C ASN A 152 -1.08 -13.54 23.77
N VAL A 153 -1.95 -12.72 23.20
CA VAL A 153 -1.80 -12.26 21.81
C VAL A 153 -0.68 -11.23 21.75
N VAL A 154 0.42 -11.60 21.09
CA VAL A 154 1.66 -10.80 21.04
C VAL A 154 1.71 -9.88 19.83
N GLN A 155 1.19 -10.31 18.67
CA GLN A 155 1.29 -9.53 17.42
C GLN A 155 -0.01 -8.82 17.05
N GLY A 156 -1.13 -9.47 17.24
CA GLY A 156 -2.46 -8.95 16.90
C GLY A 156 -3.44 -10.03 16.51
N LYS A 157 -4.70 -9.61 16.29
CA LYS A 157 -5.82 -10.50 15.99
C LYS A 157 -6.71 -9.88 14.91
N GLY A 158 -7.12 -10.70 13.95
CA GLY A 158 -8.14 -10.36 12.95
C GLY A 158 -9.55 -10.63 13.49
N TYR A 159 -10.50 -9.81 13.03
CA TYR A 159 -11.92 -9.90 13.35
C TYR A 159 -12.75 -9.88 12.08
N ASP A 160 -13.76 -10.73 12.04
CA ASP A 160 -14.78 -10.72 11.00
C ASP A 160 -15.96 -9.84 11.49
N LEU A 161 -16.18 -8.72 10.82
CA LEU A 161 -17.20 -7.76 11.22
C LEU A 161 -18.65 -8.20 10.86
N ALA A 162 -18.80 -9.27 10.08
CA ALA A 162 -20.10 -9.91 9.89
C ALA A 162 -20.59 -10.62 11.18
N GLU A 163 -19.68 -10.94 12.10
CA GLU A 163 -20.06 -11.49 13.40
C GLU A 163 -20.64 -10.40 14.31
N ARG A 164 -21.91 -10.56 14.69
CA ARG A 164 -22.64 -9.59 15.52
C ARG A 164 -21.96 -9.28 16.86
N ALA A 165 -21.20 -10.21 17.41
CA ALA A 165 -20.47 -10.03 18.66
C ALA A 165 -19.43 -8.90 18.59
N TYR A 166 -18.89 -8.61 17.42
CA TYR A 166 -17.83 -7.63 17.23
C TYR A 166 -18.32 -6.32 16.60
N ALA A 167 -19.43 -6.37 15.82
CA ALA A 167 -19.89 -5.27 15.01
C ALA A 167 -20.05 -3.96 15.81
N GLY A 168 -20.72 -3.98 16.97
CA GLY A 168 -20.94 -2.78 17.78
C GLY A 168 -19.65 -2.14 18.29
N TYR A 169 -18.70 -2.93 18.74
CA TYR A 169 -17.40 -2.44 19.20
C TYR A 169 -16.61 -1.77 18.08
N PHE A 170 -16.55 -2.39 16.91
CA PHE A 170 -15.81 -1.85 15.78
C PHE A 170 -16.49 -0.67 15.11
N VAL A 171 -17.82 -0.60 15.08
CA VAL A 171 -18.56 0.60 14.63
C VAL A 171 -18.18 1.82 15.48
N ASP A 172 -18.12 1.65 16.81
CA ASP A 172 -17.70 2.72 17.71
C ASP A 172 -16.24 3.15 17.44
N LEU A 173 -15.32 2.20 17.26
CA LEU A 173 -13.94 2.52 16.89
C LEU A 173 -13.82 3.22 15.54
N PHE A 174 -14.63 2.84 14.56
CA PHE A 174 -14.69 3.51 13.27
C PHE A 174 -15.15 4.96 13.40
N HIS A 175 -16.21 5.22 14.16
CA HIS A 175 -16.66 6.58 14.39
C HIS A 175 -15.58 7.45 15.05
N ARG A 176 -14.79 6.88 15.96
CA ARG A 176 -13.62 7.58 16.55
C ARG A 176 -12.54 7.86 15.52
N LEU A 177 -12.36 6.95 14.55
CA LEU A 177 -11.32 7.07 13.54
C LEU A 177 -11.68 8.08 12.43
N ILE A 178 -12.92 8.03 11.91
CA ILE A 178 -13.33 8.82 10.73
C ILE A 178 -14.25 10.00 11.07
N GLY A 179 -14.78 10.08 12.29
CA GLY A 179 -15.77 11.06 12.74
C GLY A 179 -17.18 10.49 12.80
N THR A 180 -18.06 11.12 13.60
CA THR A 180 -19.40 10.61 13.90
C THR A 180 -20.44 10.82 12.79
N ASP A 181 -20.11 11.64 11.78
CA ASP A 181 -21.10 12.06 10.75
C ASP A 181 -21.06 11.18 9.48
N VAL A 182 -20.34 10.06 9.52
CA VAL A 182 -20.18 9.17 8.36
C VAL A 182 -20.97 7.90 8.58
N GLU A 183 -21.87 7.58 7.63
CA GLU A 183 -22.53 6.27 7.59
C GLU A 183 -21.51 5.19 7.22
N ILE A 184 -21.43 4.15 8.05
CA ILE A 184 -20.45 3.06 7.89
C ILE A 184 -21.13 1.87 7.23
N ASP A 185 -20.74 1.57 6.00
CA ASP A 185 -21.08 0.31 5.35
C ASP A 185 -20.05 -0.77 5.72
N LEU A 186 -20.44 -1.64 6.66
CA LEU A 186 -19.61 -2.78 7.07
C LEU A 186 -19.50 -3.87 5.97
N GLY A 187 -20.21 -3.72 4.86
CA GLY A 187 -20.17 -4.64 3.72
C GLY A 187 -19.08 -4.32 2.69
N ALA A 188 -18.40 -3.17 2.80
CA ALA A 188 -17.39 -2.73 1.84
C ALA A 188 -16.14 -2.14 2.51
N PRO A 189 -14.94 -2.30 1.91
CA PRO A 189 -13.76 -1.57 2.35
C PRO A 189 -13.97 -0.06 2.29
N TRP A 190 -13.53 0.65 3.32
CA TRP A 190 -13.68 2.10 3.36
C TRP A 190 -12.75 2.80 2.34
N HIS A 191 -13.34 3.65 1.53
CA HIS A 191 -12.63 4.53 0.60
C HIS A 191 -12.91 5.99 0.98
N ARG A 192 -11.88 6.76 1.24
CA ARG A 192 -12.03 8.19 1.47
C ARG A 192 -12.56 8.85 0.20
N ALA A 193 -13.77 9.40 0.26
CA ALA A 193 -14.29 10.24 -0.81
C ALA A 193 -13.53 11.57 -0.81
N GLY A 194 -12.84 11.88 -1.91
CA GLY A 194 -12.11 13.14 -2.04
C GLY A 194 -10.84 13.01 -2.88
N PRO A 195 -10.16 14.13 -3.15
CA PRO A 195 -8.92 14.10 -3.92
C PRO A 195 -7.85 13.33 -3.16
N VAL A 196 -7.07 12.55 -3.89
CA VAL A 196 -5.91 11.78 -3.39
C VAL A 196 -4.79 12.71 -2.86
N TYR A 197 -4.98 14.03 -2.97
CA TYR A 197 -4.06 15.06 -2.54
C TYR A 197 -4.52 15.67 -1.21
N GLY A 198 -3.60 15.87 -0.26
CA GLY A 198 -3.85 16.62 0.97
C GLY A 198 -4.12 18.11 0.73
N ASP A 199 -4.27 18.88 1.83
CA ASP A 199 -4.52 20.33 1.78
C ASP A 199 -3.53 21.02 0.83
N PRO A 200 -3.99 21.86 -0.13
CA PRO A 200 -3.14 22.55 -1.11
C PRO A 200 -2.09 23.49 -0.52
N ARG A 201 -2.15 23.79 0.78
CA ARG A 201 -1.19 24.65 1.50
C ARG A 201 0.05 23.93 2.03
N LEU A 202 0.02 22.61 2.10
CA LEU A 202 1.18 21.75 2.36
C LEU A 202 1.40 20.95 1.06
N GLN A 203 2.64 20.71 0.66
CA GLN A 203 2.91 19.94 -0.57
C GLN A 203 1.99 18.72 -0.60
N PRO A 204 1.21 18.50 -1.68
CA PRO A 204 0.16 17.50 -1.68
C PRO A 204 0.77 16.11 -1.47
N GLN A 205 0.70 15.59 -0.25
CA GLN A 205 1.05 14.21 0.01
C GLN A 205 -0.01 13.32 -0.62
N ARG A 206 0.38 12.54 -1.61
CA ARG A 206 -0.47 11.51 -2.20
C ARG A 206 -0.60 10.38 -1.19
N LEU A 207 -1.72 10.34 -0.48
CA LEU A 207 -1.99 9.29 0.51
C LEU A 207 -1.89 7.91 -0.15
N GLY A 208 -1.13 7.00 0.45
CA GLY A 208 -0.87 5.67 -0.10
C GLY A 208 0.25 5.59 -1.15
N GLN A 209 0.93 6.70 -1.46
CA GLN A 209 2.01 6.68 -2.45
C GLN A 209 3.22 5.88 -1.96
N GLN A 210 3.55 5.97 -0.67
CA GLN A 210 4.69 5.25 -0.11
C GLN A 210 4.40 3.76 -0.02
N ALA A 211 3.18 3.38 0.39
CA ALA A 211 2.73 2.00 0.35
C ALA A 211 2.79 1.43 -1.07
N PHE A 212 2.28 2.18 -2.08
CA PHE A 212 2.33 1.78 -3.48
C PHE A 212 3.78 1.54 -3.94
N LYS A 213 4.70 2.47 -3.65
CA LYS A 213 6.13 2.29 -3.97
C LYS A 213 6.70 1.04 -3.32
N GLY A 214 6.44 0.82 -2.04
CA GLY A 214 6.92 -0.34 -1.29
C GLY A 214 6.40 -1.66 -1.84
N VAL A 215 5.09 -1.77 -2.11
CA VAL A 215 4.52 -3.03 -2.62
C VAL A 215 4.96 -3.34 -4.06
N VAL A 216 5.15 -2.31 -4.90
CA VAL A 216 5.70 -2.50 -6.25
C VAL A 216 7.16 -2.93 -6.20
N LEU A 217 7.99 -2.34 -5.35
CA LEU A 217 9.39 -2.75 -5.14
C LEU A 217 9.49 -4.24 -4.75
N ASP A 218 8.73 -4.68 -3.75
CA ASP A 218 8.73 -6.09 -3.30
C ASP A 218 8.22 -7.02 -4.40
N ALA A 219 7.11 -6.70 -5.07
CA ALA A 219 6.49 -7.55 -6.09
C ALA A 219 7.39 -7.80 -7.31
N TYR A 220 8.17 -6.80 -7.71
CA TYR A 220 9.15 -6.91 -8.79
C TYR A 220 10.55 -7.35 -8.33
N GLN A 221 10.71 -7.73 -7.06
CA GLN A 221 12.00 -8.17 -6.49
C GLN A 221 13.13 -7.17 -6.80
N HIS A 222 12.83 -5.86 -6.68
CA HIS A 222 13.76 -4.74 -6.95
C HIS A 222 14.39 -4.79 -8.35
N ARG A 223 13.61 -5.20 -9.39
CA ARG A 223 14.06 -5.25 -10.79
C ARG A 223 13.18 -4.38 -11.66
N CYS A 224 13.81 -3.56 -12.50
CA CYS A 224 13.07 -2.88 -13.56
C CYS A 224 12.32 -3.88 -14.45
N ALA A 225 11.03 -3.67 -14.67
CA ALA A 225 10.18 -4.55 -15.46
C ALA A 225 10.66 -4.71 -16.91
N ILE A 226 11.27 -3.69 -17.49
CA ILE A 226 11.69 -3.67 -18.89
C ILE A 226 13.17 -4.08 -19.04
N THR A 227 14.06 -3.50 -18.24
CA THR A 227 15.51 -3.73 -18.41
C THR A 227 16.08 -4.84 -17.54
N GLY A 228 15.35 -5.23 -16.48
CA GLY A 228 15.84 -6.18 -15.48
C GLY A 228 16.88 -5.59 -14.52
N ALA A 229 17.25 -4.31 -14.66
CA ALA A 229 18.24 -3.63 -13.81
C ALA A 229 17.80 -3.61 -12.35
N LYS A 230 18.77 -3.82 -11.43
CA LYS A 230 18.55 -3.87 -9.97
C LYS A 230 19.18 -2.68 -9.23
N ILE A 231 19.40 -1.58 -9.92
CA ILE A 231 20.06 -0.40 -9.36
C ILE A 231 18.99 0.39 -8.58
N ARG A 232 18.87 0.13 -7.26
CA ARG A 232 17.82 0.66 -6.39
C ARG A 232 17.60 2.18 -6.49
N PRO A 233 18.63 3.06 -6.44
CA PRO A 233 18.42 4.51 -6.44
C PRO A 233 17.67 5.05 -7.66
N VAL A 234 17.67 4.31 -8.77
CA VAL A 234 17.01 4.73 -10.02
C VAL A 234 15.71 3.98 -10.30
N LEU A 235 15.25 3.11 -9.37
CA LEU A 235 14.00 2.38 -9.53
C LEU A 235 12.83 3.21 -9.01
N GLN A 236 11.79 3.31 -9.82
CA GLN A 236 10.58 4.07 -9.54
C GLN A 236 9.34 3.22 -9.79
N ALA A 237 8.35 3.33 -8.91
CA ALA A 237 7.03 2.76 -9.14
C ALA A 237 6.22 3.68 -10.04
N ALA A 238 5.97 3.22 -11.26
CA ALA A 238 5.19 3.91 -12.28
C ALA A 238 3.73 3.45 -12.24
N HIS A 239 2.76 4.38 -12.34
CA HIS A 239 1.37 4.02 -12.60
C HIS A 239 1.16 3.79 -14.09
N ILE A 240 0.46 2.71 -14.45
CA ILE A 240 0.08 2.45 -15.85
C ILE A 240 -1.05 3.41 -16.25
N LEU A 241 -2.12 3.44 -15.45
CA LEU A 241 -3.18 4.43 -15.53
C LEU A 241 -2.94 5.50 -14.43
N PRO A 242 -2.61 6.76 -14.80
CA PRO A 242 -2.29 7.80 -13.84
C PRO A 242 -3.49 8.17 -12.95
N LEU A 243 -3.23 8.56 -11.68
CA LEU A 243 -4.25 8.95 -10.72
C LEU A 243 -5.20 10.05 -11.24
N PRO A 244 -4.73 11.12 -11.92
CA PRO A 244 -5.60 12.15 -12.48
C PRO A 244 -6.53 11.64 -13.60
N LYS A 245 -6.27 10.45 -14.13
CA LYS A 245 -7.08 9.79 -15.18
C LYS A 245 -7.97 8.67 -14.62
N GLY A 246 -8.14 8.62 -13.30
CA GLY A 246 -8.94 7.60 -12.62
C GLY A 246 -8.17 6.34 -12.21
N GLY A 247 -6.84 6.37 -12.29
CA GLY A 247 -6.00 5.31 -11.73
C GLY A 247 -6.03 5.28 -10.21
N GLU A 248 -5.64 4.17 -9.63
CA GLU A 248 -5.59 3.94 -8.19
C GLU A 248 -4.19 3.43 -7.77
N HIS A 249 -3.86 3.56 -6.49
CA HIS A 249 -2.68 2.94 -5.88
C HIS A 249 -2.88 1.42 -5.71
N ARG A 250 -2.94 0.71 -6.81
CA ARG A 250 -3.09 -0.75 -6.88
C ARG A 250 -1.83 -1.36 -7.48
N LEU A 251 -1.44 -2.53 -6.98
CA LEU A 251 -0.24 -3.22 -7.47
C LEU A 251 -0.36 -3.60 -8.95
N ASP A 252 -1.54 -4.03 -9.39
CA ASP A 252 -1.83 -4.36 -10.78
C ASP A 252 -1.97 -3.13 -11.72
N ASN A 253 -1.90 -1.91 -11.15
CA ASN A 253 -1.74 -0.64 -11.86
C ASN A 253 -0.29 -0.13 -11.79
N GLY A 254 0.66 -0.97 -11.38
CA GLY A 254 2.05 -0.60 -11.11
C GLY A 254 3.06 -1.33 -11.99
N LEU A 255 4.08 -0.61 -12.41
CA LEU A 255 5.31 -1.14 -13.00
C LEU A 255 6.51 -0.62 -12.20
N LEU A 256 7.50 -1.47 -11.93
CA LEU A 256 8.77 -0.99 -11.40
C LEU A 256 9.70 -0.68 -12.58
N LEU A 257 10.07 0.55 -12.75
CA LEU A 257 10.85 1.01 -13.89
C LEU A 257 12.10 1.77 -13.43
N ARG A 258 13.18 1.67 -14.22
CA ARG A 258 14.31 2.58 -14.13
C ARG A 258 13.85 4.00 -14.50
N SER A 259 14.39 5.03 -13.89
CA SER A 259 13.88 6.41 -14.00
C SER A 259 13.79 6.93 -15.43
N ASP A 260 14.77 6.64 -16.27
CA ASP A 260 14.76 6.99 -17.70
C ASP A 260 13.70 6.19 -18.48
N VAL A 261 13.53 4.91 -18.15
CA VAL A 261 12.49 4.05 -18.73
C VAL A 261 11.10 4.53 -18.33
N HIS A 262 10.93 4.98 -17.07
CA HIS A 262 9.69 5.57 -16.59
C HIS A 262 9.32 6.83 -17.38
N ILE A 263 10.28 7.73 -17.59
CA ILE A 263 10.06 8.93 -18.40
C ILE A 263 9.65 8.58 -19.84
N MET A 264 10.29 7.58 -20.45
CA MET A 264 9.94 7.12 -21.81
C MET A 264 8.57 6.46 -21.86
N PHE A 265 8.20 5.73 -20.83
CA PHE A 265 6.88 5.13 -20.69
C PHE A 265 5.80 6.22 -20.58
N ASP A 266 5.95 7.18 -19.67
CA ASP A 266 4.99 8.29 -19.52
C ASP A 266 4.85 9.16 -20.77
N ARG A 267 5.92 9.25 -21.59
CA ARG A 267 5.93 10.00 -22.84
C ARG A 267 5.51 9.20 -24.07
N GLY A 268 5.17 7.92 -23.90
CA GLY A 268 4.68 7.04 -24.95
C GLY A 268 5.74 6.54 -25.93
N TYR A 269 7.03 6.66 -25.65
CA TYR A 269 8.08 6.02 -26.44
C TYR A 269 8.22 4.53 -26.15
N LEU A 270 7.82 4.11 -24.94
CA LEU A 270 7.71 2.71 -24.54
C LEU A 270 6.31 2.45 -24.05
N SER A 271 5.83 1.23 -24.25
CA SER A 271 4.59 0.72 -23.68
C SER A 271 4.68 -0.79 -23.45
N VAL A 272 3.64 -1.35 -22.86
CA VAL A 272 3.50 -2.78 -22.64
C VAL A 272 2.13 -3.22 -23.15
N ASP A 273 2.09 -4.25 -24.00
CA ASP A 273 0.83 -4.76 -24.53
C ASP A 273 0.03 -5.56 -23.47
N PRO A 274 -1.28 -5.82 -23.68
CA PRO A 274 -2.10 -6.62 -22.77
C PRO A 274 -1.62 -8.08 -22.58
N LYS A 275 -0.63 -8.55 -23.35
CA LYS A 275 0.06 -9.83 -23.18
C LYS A 275 1.38 -9.68 -22.41
N HIS A 276 1.63 -8.50 -21.83
CA HIS A 276 2.84 -8.15 -21.07
C HIS A 276 4.12 -8.17 -21.92
N ARG A 277 4.06 -7.76 -23.17
CA ARG A 277 5.24 -7.63 -24.05
C ARG A 277 5.57 -6.17 -24.27
N LEU A 278 6.88 -5.87 -24.30
CA LEU A 278 7.38 -4.52 -24.56
C LEU A 278 7.00 -4.06 -25.97
N LEU A 279 6.44 -2.87 -26.06
CA LEU A 279 6.25 -2.11 -27.29
C LEU A 279 7.23 -0.94 -27.31
N VAL A 280 7.91 -0.73 -28.44
CA VAL A 280 8.85 0.37 -28.65
C VAL A 280 8.36 1.20 -29.82
N SER A 281 8.14 2.49 -29.59
CA SER A 281 7.67 3.42 -30.61
C SER A 281 8.74 3.66 -31.68
N PRO A 282 8.39 3.64 -32.98
CA PRO A 282 9.29 4.07 -34.05
C PRO A 282 9.78 5.51 -33.86
N ARG A 283 8.94 6.37 -33.25
CA ARG A 283 9.28 7.75 -32.89
C ARG A 283 10.54 7.90 -32.04
N LEU A 284 10.91 6.86 -31.26
CA LEU A 284 12.13 6.91 -30.46
C LEU A 284 13.38 7.03 -31.36
N ARG A 285 13.39 6.34 -32.51
CA ARG A 285 14.45 6.46 -33.49
C ARG A 285 14.32 7.74 -34.32
N ASP A 286 13.11 8.06 -34.74
CA ASP A 286 12.84 9.23 -35.60
C ASP A 286 13.19 10.54 -34.89
N ASP A 287 12.80 10.66 -33.60
CA ASP A 287 13.01 11.87 -32.80
C ASP A 287 14.46 12.01 -32.27
N PHE A 288 15.17 10.90 -32.01
CA PHE A 288 16.47 10.94 -31.30
C PHE A 288 17.61 10.18 -32.00
N GLY A 289 17.35 9.46 -33.09
CA GLY A 289 18.36 8.66 -33.77
C GLY A 289 18.97 7.52 -32.94
N ASN A 290 18.27 7.09 -31.89
CA ASN A 290 18.77 6.15 -30.88
C ASN A 290 17.67 5.21 -30.40
N GLY A 291 18.00 4.28 -29.47
CA GLY A 291 17.00 3.39 -28.85
C GLY A 291 17.29 1.91 -29.06
N GLU A 292 18.46 1.53 -29.54
CA GLU A 292 18.82 0.12 -29.83
C GLU A 292 18.65 -0.80 -28.62
N GLU A 293 18.93 -0.30 -27.39
CA GLU A 293 18.71 -1.05 -26.15
C GLU A 293 17.26 -1.53 -26.03
N PHE A 294 16.30 -0.74 -26.50
CA PHE A 294 14.87 -1.05 -26.41
C PHE A 294 14.36 -1.81 -27.63
N TYR A 295 14.81 -1.46 -28.85
CA TYR A 295 14.42 -2.17 -30.06
C TYR A 295 14.81 -3.63 -30.04
N SER A 296 15.99 -3.95 -29.50
CA SER A 296 16.45 -5.34 -29.33
C SER A 296 15.53 -6.16 -28.39
N ARG A 297 14.76 -5.49 -27.54
CA ARG A 297 13.82 -6.10 -26.58
C ARG A 297 12.36 -6.02 -27.05
N SER A 298 12.07 -5.38 -28.17
CA SER A 298 10.71 -5.20 -28.66
C SER A 298 10.02 -6.55 -28.87
N GLY A 299 8.79 -6.68 -28.39
CA GLY A 299 8.01 -7.92 -28.41
C GLY A 299 8.38 -8.94 -27.34
N MET A 300 9.46 -8.75 -26.59
CA MET A 300 9.82 -9.63 -25.50
C MET A 300 8.93 -9.41 -24.28
N GLN A 301 8.71 -10.46 -23.52
CA GLN A 301 7.95 -10.38 -22.27
C GLN A 301 8.75 -9.61 -21.22
N ILE A 302 8.08 -8.68 -20.53
CA ILE A 302 8.66 -7.94 -19.41
C ILE A 302 8.82 -8.83 -18.17
N VAL A 303 9.63 -8.41 -17.21
CA VAL A 303 9.67 -9.03 -15.88
C VAL A 303 8.30 -8.83 -15.20
N LEU A 304 7.74 -9.88 -14.64
CA LEU A 304 6.41 -9.86 -14.04
C LEU A 304 6.49 -10.28 -12.56
N PRO A 305 5.57 -9.77 -11.71
CA PRO A 305 5.34 -10.33 -10.39
C PRO A 305 5.06 -11.83 -10.45
N GLU A 306 5.54 -12.59 -9.46
CA GLU A 306 5.35 -14.04 -9.38
C GLU A 306 3.86 -14.40 -9.30
N ARG A 307 3.12 -13.71 -8.42
CA ARG A 307 1.69 -13.93 -8.23
C ARG A 307 0.91 -13.34 -9.40
N LYS A 308 0.08 -14.15 -10.03
CA LYS A 308 -0.75 -13.72 -11.19
C LYS A 308 -1.66 -12.54 -10.85
N ALA A 309 -2.19 -12.47 -9.63
CA ALA A 309 -3.08 -11.39 -9.19
C ALA A 309 -2.36 -10.03 -9.06
N ASP A 310 -1.03 -10.04 -8.92
CA ASP A 310 -0.21 -8.84 -8.75
C ASP A 310 0.30 -8.30 -10.09
N ARG A 311 0.06 -9.02 -11.19
CA ARG A 311 0.53 -8.65 -12.53
C ARG A 311 -0.27 -7.48 -13.10
N PRO A 312 0.35 -6.64 -13.93
CA PRO A 312 -0.33 -5.53 -14.58
C PRO A 312 -1.65 -5.91 -15.23
N HIS A 313 -2.72 -5.16 -14.91
CA HIS A 313 -4.05 -5.45 -15.41
C HIS A 313 -4.15 -5.13 -16.91
N ARG A 314 -4.76 -6.02 -17.68
CA ARG A 314 -4.82 -5.92 -19.14
C ARG A 314 -5.52 -4.65 -19.63
N GLU A 315 -6.54 -4.19 -18.92
CA GLU A 315 -7.27 -2.97 -19.27
C GLU A 315 -6.42 -1.72 -19.08
N PHE A 316 -5.60 -1.65 -18.02
CA PHE A 316 -4.69 -0.52 -17.82
C PHE A 316 -3.59 -0.50 -18.90
N LEU A 317 -3.06 -1.66 -19.26
CA LEU A 317 -2.10 -1.78 -20.35
C LEU A 317 -2.71 -1.39 -21.69
N ALA A 318 -3.93 -1.83 -22.01
CA ALA A 318 -4.65 -1.44 -23.21
C ALA A 318 -4.88 0.08 -23.24
N TRP A 319 -5.33 0.67 -22.12
CA TRP A 319 -5.50 2.11 -22.01
C TRP A 319 -4.21 2.87 -22.32
N HIS A 320 -3.06 2.42 -21.79
CA HIS A 320 -1.77 3.07 -22.05
C HIS A 320 -1.37 2.96 -23.52
N VAL A 321 -1.59 1.81 -24.15
CA VAL A 321 -1.33 1.62 -25.59
C VAL A 321 -2.22 2.53 -26.43
N ASP A 322 -3.51 2.62 -26.09
CA ASP A 322 -4.48 3.37 -26.89
C ASP A 322 -4.39 4.89 -26.71
N THR A 323 -3.92 5.34 -25.52
CA THR A 323 -4.00 6.75 -25.13
C THR A 323 -2.64 7.46 -25.10
N VAL A 324 -1.58 6.74 -24.75
CA VAL A 324 -0.25 7.34 -24.47
C VAL A 324 0.79 6.92 -25.51
N PHE A 325 0.76 5.66 -25.96
CA PHE A 325 1.79 5.13 -26.85
C PHE A 325 1.77 5.79 -28.23
N LYS A 326 2.94 6.19 -28.72
CA LYS A 326 3.12 6.83 -30.04
C LYS A 326 3.33 5.78 -31.11
N THR A 327 2.36 5.58 -32.00
CA THR A 327 2.41 4.56 -33.05
C THR A 327 3.16 5.02 -34.31
N ALA A 328 3.09 6.28 -34.67
CA ALA A 328 3.81 6.89 -35.79
C ALA A 328 3.73 8.43 -35.72
#